data_2cae40d275a99d7035ecc42c30ccf4f1
#
_entry.id   2cae40d275a99d7035ecc42c30ccf4f1
#
_cell.length_a   1.000
_cell.length_b   1.000
_cell.length_c   1.000
_cell.angle_alpha   90.00
_cell.angle_beta   90.00
_cell.angle_gamma   90.00
#
_symmetry.space_group_name_H-M   'P 1'
#
loop_
_entity.id
_entity.type
_entity.pdbx_description
1 polymer ?
#
loop_
_entity_poly.entity_id
_entity_poly.type
_entity_poly.pdbx_seq_one_letter_code
_entity_poly.pdbx_strand_id
1 'polypeptide(L)'
;MSESKKILIVEDDFNFGSILKDYLMLNDYAVVLAKNGIEGFEKFQKDTYDMCILDVMMPYKDGFSLAKEIREKDENIPLIFLTAKNLKEDVLKGFKIGADDYITKPFDSDVLLAKIKAILNRKNFFNIPESENHEFVIGKFIFNSKLRFLNFDESEPVK
;
A
#
# COMPACT_ATOMS: atom_id res chain seq x y z
N MET A 1 5.85 -4.73 -24.85
CA MET A 1 5.73 -5.25 -23.67
C MET A 1 5.79 -4.24 -22.62
N SER A 2 5.09 -4.42 -21.62
CA SER A 2 5.08 -3.43 -20.61
C SER A 2 6.14 -3.70 -19.60
N GLU A 3 6.59 -2.67 -18.95
CA GLU A 3 7.56 -2.82 -17.94
C GLU A 3 6.91 -3.27 -16.67
N SER A 4 7.63 -4.01 -15.85
CA SER A 4 7.13 -4.45 -14.58
C SER A 4 6.97 -3.25 -13.67
N LYS A 5 5.91 -3.25 -12.89
CA LYS A 5 5.75 -2.26 -11.83
C LYS A 5 6.75 -2.54 -10.73
N LYS A 6 7.27 -1.49 -10.13
CA LYS A 6 8.33 -1.61 -9.14
C LYS A 6 7.81 -1.29 -7.75
N ILE A 7 8.05 -2.18 -6.82
CA ILE A 7 7.54 -2.07 -5.45
C ILE A 7 8.71 -2.01 -4.49
N LEU A 8 8.65 -1.06 -3.55
CA LEU A 8 9.63 -0.98 -2.47
C LEU A 8 8.98 -1.62 -1.25
N ILE A 9 9.61 -2.64 -0.69
CA ILE A 9 9.15 -3.27 0.54
C ILE A 9 10.12 -2.88 1.64
N VAL A 10 9.60 -2.38 2.76
CA VAL A 10 10.42 -2.03 3.91
C VAL A 10 9.96 -2.89 5.08
N GLU A 11 10.80 -3.85 5.47
CA GLU A 11 10.44 -4.87 6.44
C GLU A 11 11.71 -5.34 7.14
N ASP A 12 11.72 -5.30 8.48
CA ASP A 12 12.92 -5.67 9.21
C ASP A 12 13.04 -7.18 9.44
N ASP A 13 11.97 -7.94 9.26
CA ASP A 13 12.05 -9.39 9.35
C ASP A 13 12.53 -9.91 8.00
N PHE A 14 13.80 -10.27 7.93
CA PHE A 14 14.41 -10.66 6.67
C PHE A 14 13.72 -11.84 6.02
N ASN A 15 13.34 -12.84 6.82
CA ASN A 15 12.70 -14.02 6.24
C ASN A 15 11.35 -13.67 5.64
N PHE A 16 10.54 -12.91 6.36
CA PHE A 16 9.24 -12.51 5.85
C PHE A 16 9.40 -11.64 4.62
N GLY A 17 10.31 -10.67 4.68
CA GLY A 17 10.53 -9.76 3.56
C GLY A 17 11.01 -10.47 2.32
N SER A 18 11.91 -11.46 2.48
CA SER A 18 12.41 -12.22 1.34
C SER A 18 11.32 -13.07 0.72
N ILE A 19 10.48 -13.70 1.53
CA ILE A 19 9.40 -14.52 1.01
C ILE A 19 8.41 -13.65 0.25
N LEU A 20 8.06 -12.50 0.79
CA LEU A 20 7.13 -11.59 0.12
C LEU A 20 7.74 -11.08 -1.18
N LYS A 21 9.02 -10.72 -1.16
CA LYS A 21 9.70 -10.26 -2.36
C LYS A 21 9.64 -11.33 -3.44
N ASP A 22 9.98 -12.57 -3.08
CA ASP A 22 9.99 -13.65 -4.08
C ASP A 22 8.60 -13.89 -4.65
N TYR A 23 7.58 -13.85 -3.79
CA TYR A 23 6.21 -14.04 -4.23
C TYR A 23 5.80 -12.97 -5.23
N LEU A 24 6.13 -11.72 -4.95
CA LEU A 24 5.77 -10.64 -5.85
C LEU A 24 6.57 -10.71 -7.15
N MET A 25 7.83 -11.10 -7.07
CA MET A 25 8.64 -11.24 -8.28
C MET A 25 8.11 -12.35 -9.17
N LEU A 26 7.57 -13.42 -8.58
CA LEU A 26 6.94 -14.47 -9.36
C LEU A 26 5.68 -13.98 -10.06
N ASN A 27 5.11 -12.89 -9.57
CA ASN A 27 3.92 -12.32 -10.18
C ASN A 27 4.24 -11.09 -11.03
N ASP A 28 5.47 -11.04 -11.51
CA ASP A 28 5.92 -10.06 -12.49
C ASP A 28 6.12 -8.65 -11.98
N TYR A 29 6.36 -8.50 -10.69
CA TYR A 29 6.73 -7.19 -10.14
C TYR A 29 8.23 -7.12 -9.95
N ALA A 30 8.80 -5.95 -10.14
CA ALA A 30 10.18 -5.69 -9.72
C ALA A 30 10.12 -5.27 -8.27
N VAL A 31 10.99 -5.78 -7.43
CA VAL A 31 10.92 -5.53 -5.99
C VAL A 31 12.27 -5.16 -5.42
N VAL A 32 12.29 -4.14 -4.57
CA VAL A 32 13.47 -3.77 -3.81
C VAL A 32 13.09 -3.92 -2.35
N LEU A 33 13.93 -4.60 -1.56
CA LEU A 33 13.66 -4.84 -0.15
C LEU A 33 14.63 -4.02 0.69
N ALA A 34 14.10 -3.22 1.62
CA ALA A 34 14.90 -2.50 2.59
C ALA A 34 14.62 -3.06 3.97
N LYS A 35 15.59 -3.05 4.86
CA LYS A 35 15.47 -3.76 6.13
C LYS A 35 15.07 -2.87 7.29
N ASN A 36 14.99 -1.59 7.11
CA ASN A 36 14.50 -0.68 8.15
C ASN A 36 14.10 0.62 7.50
N GLY A 37 13.52 1.51 8.30
CA GLY A 37 12.99 2.76 7.76
C GLY A 37 14.05 3.69 7.21
N ILE A 38 15.26 3.66 7.78
CA ILE A 38 16.33 4.53 7.29
C ILE A 38 16.77 4.06 5.91
N GLU A 39 17.00 2.76 5.77
CA GLU A 39 17.38 2.21 4.48
C GLU A 39 16.23 2.37 3.48
N GLY A 40 15.00 2.24 3.96
CA GLY A 40 13.83 2.41 3.11
C GLY A 40 13.78 3.79 2.49
N PHE A 41 14.04 4.82 3.28
CA PHE A 41 13.99 6.17 2.73
C PHE A 41 15.17 6.41 1.79
N GLU A 42 16.35 5.88 2.10
CA GLU A 42 17.48 6.00 1.20
C GLU A 42 17.17 5.40 -0.16
N LYS A 43 16.59 4.20 -0.17
CA LYS A 43 16.27 3.55 -1.42
C LYS A 43 15.15 4.27 -2.15
N PHE A 44 14.18 4.81 -1.40
CA PHE A 44 13.09 5.55 -2.00
C PHE A 44 13.62 6.79 -2.75
N GLN A 45 14.62 7.44 -2.20
CA GLN A 45 15.16 8.64 -2.82
C GLN A 45 16.03 8.35 -4.04
N LYS A 46 16.55 7.13 -4.15
CA LYS A 46 17.49 6.82 -5.23
C LYS A 46 16.83 6.28 -6.48
N ASP A 47 15.57 5.96 -6.44
CA ASP A 47 14.92 5.31 -7.58
C ASP A 47 13.45 5.72 -7.60
N THR A 48 12.75 5.29 -8.63
CA THR A 48 11.32 5.56 -8.70
C THR A 48 10.57 4.27 -8.50
N TYR A 49 9.43 4.34 -7.81
CA TYR A 49 8.64 3.18 -7.47
C TYR A 49 7.18 3.42 -7.81
N ASP A 50 6.46 2.33 -8.02
CA ASP A 50 5.02 2.42 -8.30
C ASP A 50 4.21 2.20 -7.04
N MET A 51 4.81 1.64 -6.00
CA MET A 51 4.11 1.38 -4.75
C MET A 51 5.13 1.14 -3.64
N CYS A 52 4.76 1.47 -2.41
CA CYS A 52 5.56 1.13 -1.23
C CYS A 52 4.73 0.26 -0.31
N ILE A 53 5.34 -0.79 0.25
CA ILE A 53 4.72 -1.64 1.26
C ILE A 53 5.60 -1.54 2.50
N LEU A 54 5.03 -1.05 3.59
CA LEU A 54 5.80 -0.71 4.78
C LEU A 54 5.28 -1.42 6.00
N ASP A 55 6.20 -2.00 6.79
CA ASP A 55 5.84 -2.47 8.12
C ASP A 55 5.88 -1.26 9.05
N VAL A 56 5.05 -1.26 10.06
CA VAL A 56 5.03 -0.18 11.04
C VAL A 56 6.12 -0.40 12.10
N MET A 57 6.28 -1.66 12.57
CA MET A 57 7.17 -1.93 13.68
C MET A 57 8.56 -2.25 13.20
N MET A 58 9.42 -1.27 13.18
CA MET A 58 10.81 -1.45 12.74
C MET A 58 11.74 -0.65 13.64
N PRO A 59 12.99 -1.09 13.77
CA PRO A 59 13.95 -0.33 14.57
C PRO A 59 14.34 0.96 13.87
N TYR A 60 14.83 1.91 14.61
CA TYR A 60 15.36 3.18 14.17
C TYR A 60 14.32 4.17 13.66
N LYS A 61 13.51 3.78 12.69
CA LYS A 61 12.47 4.66 12.15
C LYS A 61 11.27 3.77 11.85
N ASP A 62 10.16 4.00 12.51
CA ASP A 62 9.00 3.15 12.28
C ASP A 62 8.31 3.48 10.96
N GLY A 63 7.38 2.64 10.59
CA GLY A 63 6.72 2.77 9.29
C GLY A 63 5.87 4.03 9.16
N PHE A 64 5.27 4.50 10.24
CA PHE A 64 4.48 5.73 10.18
C PHE A 64 5.38 6.93 9.90
N SER A 65 6.53 6.99 10.56
CA SER A 65 7.47 8.08 10.33
C SER A 65 8.01 8.04 8.90
N LEU A 66 8.33 6.84 8.43
CA LEU A 66 8.81 6.67 7.06
C LEU A 66 7.73 7.11 6.06
N ALA A 67 6.49 6.71 6.31
CA ALA A 67 5.41 7.06 5.40
C ALA A 67 5.21 8.57 5.32
N LYS A 68 5.35 9.28 6.44
CA LYS A 68 5.22 10.72 6.42
C LYS A 68 6.33 11.34 5.58
N GLU A 69 7.55 10.82 5.68
CA GLU A 69 8.65 11.34 4.88
C GLU A 69 8.42 11.08 3.40
N ILE A 70 7.91 9.89 3.08
CA ILE A 70 7.62 9.56 1.70
C ILE A 70 6.52 10.48 1.16
N ARG A 71 5.49 10.75 1.96
CA ARG A 71 4.42 11.64 1.54
C ARG A 71 4.88 13.07 1.31
N GLU A 72 5.92 13.51 2.00
CA GLU A 72 6.47 14.82 1.76
C GLU A 72 7.15 14.91 0.40
N LYS A 73 7.65 13.77 -0.09
CA LYS A 73 8.32 13.75 -1.39
C LYS A 73 7.35 13.40 -2.52
N ASP A 74 6.36 12.57 -2.24
CA ASP A 74 5.42 12.12 -3.25
C ASP A 74 4.09 11.85 -2.57
N GLU A 75 3.16 12.76 -2.70
CA GLU A 75 1.89 12.60 -2.02
C GLU A 75 0.97 11.64 -2.71
N ASN A 76 1.33 11.15 -3.89
CA ASN A 76 0.44 10.29 -4.67
C ASN A 76 0.87 8.83 -4.80
N ILE A 77 2.09 8.49 -4.42
CA ILE A 77 2.52 7.11 -4.61
C ILE A 77 1.66 6.17 -3.78
N PRO A 78 1.17 5.07 -4.34
CA PRO A 78 0.40 4.11 -3.57
C PRO A 78 1.22 3.54 -2.40
N LEU A 79 0.59 3.41 -1.23
CA LEU A 79 1.27 3.02 -0.03
C LEU A 79 0.38 2.09 0.78
N ILE A 80 0.91 0.93 1.14
CA ILE A 80 0.20 -0.04 1.94
C ILE A 80 1.01 -0.31 3.20
N PHE A 81 0.36 -0.29 4.37
CA PHE A 81 1.00 -0.79 5.58
C PHE A 81 0.71 -2.29 5.71
N LEU A 82 1.72 -3.08 6.03
CA LEU A 82 1.58 -4.51 6.17
C LEU A 82 2.29 -4.88 7.47
N THR A 83 1.55 -5.09 8.54
CA THR A 83 2.13 -5.10 9.86
C THR A 83 1.33 -5.93 10.85
N ALA A 84 1.95 -6.34 11.94
CA ALA A 84 1.25 -7.00 13.03
C ALA A 84 0.53 -6.01 13.95
N LYS A 85 0.78 -4.70 13.81
CA LYS A 85 0.11 -3.71 14.62
C LYS A 85 -1.32 -3.57 14.16
N ASN A 86 -2.26 -3.97 15.01
CA ASN A 86 -3.64 -4.05 14.57
C ASN A 86 -4.65 -3.32 15.44
N LEU A 87 -4.22 -2.45 16.32
CA LEU A 87 -5.17 -1.69 17.10
C LEU A 87 -5.89 -0.68 16.21
N LYS A 88 -7.11 -0.37 16.56
CA LYS A 88 -7.91 0.54 15.78
C LYS A 88 -7.21 1.87 15.56
N GLU A 89 -6.57 2.40 16.59
CA GLU A 89 -5.90 3.69 16.44
C GLU A 89 -4.70 3.60 15.52
N ASP A 90 -4.05 2.43 15.43
CA ASP A 90 -2.94 2.25 14.48
C ASP A 90 -3.48 2.30 13.05
N VAL A 91 -4.58 1.62 12.82
CA VAL A 91 -5.19 1.58 11.49
C VAL A 91 -5.64 2.98 11.08
N LEU A 92 -6.28 3.70 12.01
CA LEU A 92 -6.73 5.05 11.69
C LEU A 92 -5.55 5.97 11.41
N LYS A 93 -4.46 5.81 12.16
CA LYS A 93 -3.28 6.63 11.95
C LYS A 93 -2.70 6.37 10.57
N GLY A 94 -2.65 5.11 10.14
CA GLY A 94 -2.14 4.77 8.82
C GLY A 94 -2.95 5.43 7.70
N PHE A 95 -4.27 5.35 7.80
CA PHE A 95 -5.10 5.97 6.77
C PHE A 95 -5.01 7.50 6.83
N LYS A 96 -4.83 8.07 8.01
CA LYS A 96 -4.70 9.49 8.12
C LYS A 96 -3.42 9.99 7.46
N ILE A 97 -2.36 9.21 7.48
CA ILE A 97 -1.12 9.56 6.79
C ILE A 97 -1.31 9.50 5.28
N GLY A 98 -2.29 8.76 4.82
CA GLY A 98 -2.58 8.67 3.40
C GLY A 98 -2.33 7.32 2.79
N ALA A 99 -2.35 6.26 3.61
CA ALA A 99 -2.18 4.91 3.08
C ALA A 99 -3.39 4.51 2.25
N ASP A 100 -3.15 3.75 1.22
CA ASP A 100 -4.22 3.21 0.39
C ASP A 100 -4.84 1.98 1.02
N ASP A 101 -4.09 1.27 1.86
CA ASP A 101 -4.65 0.17 2.61
C ASP A 101 -3.79 -0.10 3.84
N TYR A 102 -4.34 -0.86 4.78
CA TYR A 102 -3.65 -1.22 6.01
C TYR A 102 -3.99 -2.69 6.24
N ILE A 103 -3.01 -3.56 6.10
CA ILE A 103 -3.22 -4.99 6.15
C ILE A 103 -2.50 -5.57 7.35
N THR A 104 -3.21 -6.33 8.17
CA THR A 104 -2.60 -6.88 9.37
C THR A 104 -2.12 -8.30 9.15
N LYS A 105 -1.03 -8.66 9.79
CA LYS A 105 -0.49 -10.00 9.75
C LYS A 105 -1.19 -10.85 10.82
N PRO A 106 -1.47 -12.08 10.55
CA PRO A 106 -1.20 -12.82 9.33
C PRO A 106 -2.23 -12.46 8.24
N PHE A 107 -1.85 -12.61 7.01
CA PHE A 107 -2.72 -12.26 5.90
C PHE A 107 -2.63 -13.34 4.83
N ASP A 108 -3.54 -13.29 3.88
CA ASP A 108 -3.57 -14.23 2.77
C ASP A 108 -2.81 -13.58 1.62
N SER A 109 -1.78 -14.25 1.10
CA SER A 109 -0.95 -13.65 0.05
C SER A 109 -1.74 -13.39 -1.24
N ASP A 110 -2.74 -14.22 -1.53
CA ASP A 110 -3.55 -13.98 -2.72
C ASP A 110 -4.42 -12.74 -2.55
N VAL A 111 -4.89 -12.48 -1.33
CA VAL A 111 -5.67 -11.29 -1.05
C VAL A 111 -4.76 -10.06 -1.16
N LEU A 112 -3.53 -10.14 -0.64
CA LEU A 112 -2.59 -9.04 -0.76
C LEU A 112 -2.31 -8.75 -2.23
N LEU A 113 -2.07 -9.78 -3.03
CA LEU A 113 -1.78 -9.60 -4.45
C LEU A 113 -2.96 -8.93 -5.15
N ALA A 114 -4.17 -9.36 -4.83
CA ALA A 114 -5.37 -8.76 -5.43
C ALA A 114 -5.48 -7.28 -5.07
N LYS A 115 -5.15 -6.91 -3.83
CA LYS A 115 -5.20 -5.53 -3.41
C LYS A 115 -4.13 -4.70 -4.12
N ILE A 116 -2.93 -5.25 -4.30
CA ILE A 116 -1.88 -4.56 -5.02
C ILE A 116 -2.32 -4.29 -6.45
N LYS A 117 -2.86 -5.30 -7.11
CA LYS A 117 -3.30 -5.15 -8.48
C LYS A 117 -4.42 -4.12 -8.60
N ALA A 118 -5.36 -4.16 -7.67
CA ALA A 118 -6.47 -3.21 -7.71
C ALA A 118 -5.99 -1.78 -7.53
N ILE A 119 -5.06 -1.56 -6.62
CA ILE A 119 -4.56 -0.22 -6.35
C ILE A 119 -3.77 0.30 -7.55
N LEU A 120 -2.94 -0.54 -8.15
CA LEU A 120 -2.14 -0.11 -9.29
C LEU A 120 -3.02 0.12 -10.52
N ASN A 121 -4.06 -0.70 -10.70
CA ASN A 121 -4.96 -0.51 -11.82
C ASN A 121 -5.85 0.70 -11.61
N ARG A 122 -6.15 1.06 -10.37
CA ARG A 122 -6.93 2.24 -10.09
C ARG A 122 -6.23 3.48 -10.60
N LYS A 123 -4.90 3.51 -10.48
CA LYS A 123 -4.16 4.61 -11.04
C LYS A 123 -4.36 4.70 -12.53
N ASN A 124 -4.28 3.56 -13.23
CA ASN A 124 -4.49 3.56 -14.66
C ASN A 124 -5.92 3.97 -15.00
N PHE A 125 -6.88 3.55 -14.20
CA PHE A 125 -8.25 3.89 -14.44
C PHE A 125 -8.45 5.39 -14.34
N PHE A 126 -7.81 6.07 -13.41
CA PHE A 126 -7.94 7.50 -13.30
C PHE A 126 -7.31 8.23 -14.47
N ASN A 127 -6.50 7.58 -15.28
CA ASN A 127 -5.93 8.20 -16.45
C ASN A 127 -6.82 8.06 -17.67
N ILE A 128 -7.95 7.37 -17.57
CA ILE A 128 -8.88 7.27 -18.66
C ILE A 128 -9.61 8.61 -18.79
N PRO A 129 -9.88 9.06 -20.00
CA PRO A 129 -10.54 10.33 -20.18
C PRO A 129 -11.83 10.36 -19.44
N GLU A 130 -12.10 11.55 -18.85
CA GLU A 130 -13.17 11.63 -18.06
C GLU A 130 -14.45 11.67 -18.65
N SER A 131 -14.52 11.86 -19.89
CA SER A 131 -15.78 11.95 -20.53
C SER A 131 -16.63 10.78 -20.23
N GLU A 132 -16.08 9.71 -19.80
CA GLU A 132 -16.87 8.72 -19.59
C GLU A 132 -17.22 8.47 -18.30
N ASN A 133 -16.71 9.01 -17.43
CA ASN A 133 -17.05 8.67 -16.28
C ASN A 133 -17.78 9.45 -15.51
N HIS A 134 -18.14 10.06 -15.55
CA HIS A 134 -18.67 10.74 -14.71
C HIS A 134 -19.87 10.43 -14.42
N GLU A 135 -20.28 10.37 -14.32
CA GLU A 135 -21.21 10.16 -14.05
C GLU A 135 -21.62 9.14 -13.60
N PHE A 136 -21.68 8.67 -13.35
CA PHE A 136 -22.17 7.72 -13.01
C PHE A 136 -21.79 7.15 -12.06
N VAL A 137 -21.70 7.04 -11.67
CA VAL A 137 -21.37 6.41 -10.97
C VAL A 137 -20.72 6.47 -10.15
N ILE A 138 -20.25 6.66 -10.25
CA ILE A 138 -19.40 6.65 -9.63
C ILE A 138 -19.58 7.01 -8.48
N GLY A 139 -19.76 7.77 -8.37
CA GLY A 139 -19.75 8.17 -7.31
C GLY A 139 -20.31 7.38 -6.37
N LYS A 140 -20.82 6.81 -6.27
CA LYS A 140 -21.24 6.18 -5.47
C LYS A 140 -20.77 5.14 -5.21
N PHE A 141 -20.33 4.78 -5.41
CA PHE A 141 -19.83 3.74 -5.22
C PHE A 141 -18.60 3.73 -4.98
N ILE A 142 -18.02 4.47 -5.25
CA ILE A 142 -16.83 4.49 -5.09
C ILE A 142 -16.55 4.79 -3.92
N PHE A 143 -16.82 5.18 -3.44
CA PHE A 143 -16.52 5.40 -2.42
C PHE A 143 -16.88 4.57 -1.76
N ASN A 144 -17.26 3.98 -1.73
CA ASN A 144 -17.45 3.16 -1.11
C ASN A 144 -16.63 2.32 -0.94
N SER A 145 -15.97 2.21 -1.57
CA SER A 145 -15.01 1.43 -1.39
C SER A 145 -14.31 1.76 -0.27
N LYS A 146 -14.27 2.74 0.08
CA LYS A 146 -13.63 3.06 1.13
C LYS A 146 -14.45 2.90 2.17
N LEU A 147 -15.32 2.67 2.11
CA LEU A 147 -15.99 2.52 3.14
C LEU A 147 -16.31 1.24 3.34
N ARG A 148 -16.17 0.39 3.05
CA ARG A 148 -16.33 -0.81 3.20
C ARG A 148 -15.57 -1.53 3.70
N PHE A 149 -15.44 -1.02 4.04
CA PHE A 149 -14.88 -1.40 4.32
C PHE A 149 -14.90 -1.57 5.02
N LEU A 150 -15.18 -1.54 5.40
CA LEU A 150 -15.11 -1.44 5.71
C LEU A 150 -15.47 -1.94 6.15
N ASN A 151 -15.56 -2.01 6.34
CA ASN A 151 -15.79 -2.29 6.41
C ASN A 151 -15.98 -2.59 6.79
N PHE A 152 -16.22 -2.64 7.11
CA PHE A 152 -16.23 -2.71 7.28
C PHE A 152 -16.66 -3.06 7.69
N ASP A 153 -17.00 -3.08 7.98
CA ASP A 153 -17.28 -3.23 8.11
C ASP A 153 -17.88 -3.32 8.50
N GLU A 154 -18.30 -3.22 8.74
CA GLU A 154 -18.66 -3.22 8.82
C GLU A 154 -19.17 -3.17 9.14
N SER A 155 -19.59 -3.13 9.62
CA SER A 155 -19.90 -3.00 9.58
C SER A 155 -20.29 -2.40 9.83
N GLU A 156 -20.35 -2.20 9.87
CA GLU A 156 -20.40 -1.65 9.73
C GLU A 156 -20.59 -1.04 9.64
N PRO A 157 -20.95 -0.80 9.97
CA PRO A 157 -20.90 -0.25 9.72
C PRO A 157 -21.07 0.44 9.83
N VAL A 158 -20.98 0.40 9.95
CA VAL A 158 -20.83 0.92 9.64
C VAL A 158 -21.13 1.42 9.66
N LYS A 159 -21.40 1.42 9.94
CA LYS A 159 -21.28 1.78 9.69
C LYS A 159 -21.40 2.32 9.59
#